data_2216737e78253f25eebba33294dd4c5a
#
_entry.id   2216737e78253f25eebba33294dd4c5a
#
_cell.length_a   1.000
_cell.length_b   1.000
_cell.length_c   1.000
_cell.angle_alpha   90.00
_cell.angle_beta   90.00
_cell.angle_gamma   90.00
#
_symmetry.space_group_name_H-M   'P 1'
#
loop_
_entity.id
_entity.type
_entity.pdbx_description
1 polymer ?
#
loop_
_entity_poly.entity_id
_entity_poly.type
_entity_poly.pdbx_seq_one_letter_code
_entity_poly.pdbx_strand_id
1 'polypeptide(L)'
;MAREGNLEAPTRHALDWLNPEFYDEEKLNHEMERVFDICHGCRRCISLCQSFPTLFDLVDESPTLEVDGVKKEDYWKVVEHCYLCDLCYMTKCPYVPPHEWNLDFPHLMLRAKAVHFRKGTTKLRDKVLTSTDAVGRLAGIPVIAQTVNAVNKIGPARKALQAVAGIHAGAWLPEFSS
;
A
#
# COMPACT_ATOMS: atom_id res chain seq x y z
N MET A 1 27.29 -14.20 -14.65
CA MET A 1 25.88 -14.66 -14.64
C MET A 1 25.28 -14.15 -13.35
N ALA A 2 24.24 -13.33 -13.44
CA ALA A 2 23.50 -12.91 -12.26
C ALA A 2 22.93 -14.17 -11.56
N ARG A 3 23.08 -14.28 -10.24
CA ARG A 3 22.46 -15.35 -9.46
C ARG A 3 20.95 -15.17 -9.52
N GLU A 4 20.22 -16.18 -9.91
CA GLU A 4 18.75 -16.18 -9.83
C GLU A 4 18.32 -16.34 -8.36
N GLY A 5 18.30 -15.23 -7.63
CA GLY A 5 17.84 -15.21 -6.25
C GLY A 5 18.94 -15.32 -5.21
N ASN A 6 18.53 -15.20 -3.95
CA ASN A 6 19.41 -15.23 -2.79
C ASN A 6 18.77 -16.08 -1.68
N LEU A 7 19.57 -16.91 -1.02
CA LEU A 7 19.16 -17.74 0.12
C LEU A 7 19.55 -17.13 1.48
N GLU A 8 20.24 -15.99 1.48
CA GLU A 8 20.61 -15.27 2.70
C GLU A 8 19.39 -14.64 3.36
N ALA A 9 19.47 -14.41 4.68
CA ALA A 9 18.44 -13.70 5.40
C ALA A 9 18.28 -12.27 4.83
N PRO A 10 17.05 -11.79 4.58
CA PRO A 10 16.85 -10.46 4.07
C PRO A 10 17.43 -9.39 5.00
N THR A 11 18.12 -8.42 4.42
CA THR A 11 18.59 -7.22 5.11
C THR A 11 17.86 -6.02 4.57
N ARG A 12 17.20 -5.24 5.45
CA ARG A 12 16.37 -4.12 5.02
C ARG A 12 17.07 -2.80 5.24
N HIS A 13 17.08 -1.95 4.21
CA HIS A 13 17.56 -0.58 4.33
C HIS A 13 16.51 0.32 4.95
N ALA A 14 16.93 1.25 5.81
CA ALA A 14 16.04 2.26 6.36
C ALA A 14 15.53 3.19 5.25
N LEU A 15 14.27 3.65 5.38
CA LEU A 15 13.72 4.66 4.47
C LEU A 15 14.30 6.04 4.81
N ASP A 16 14.87 6.70 3.82
CA ASP A 16 15.40 8.07 3.95
C ASP A 16 14.31 9.13 3.74
N TRP A 17 13.23 9.03 4.52
CA TRP A 17 12.03 9.86 4.38
C TRP A 17 12.26 11.35 4.72
N LEU A 18 13.38 11.69 5.38
CA LEU A 18 13.78 13.07 5.65
C LEU A 18 14.45 13.74 4.44
N ASN A 19 14.95 12.95 3.49
CA ASN A 19 15.57 13.44 2.28
C ASN A 19 14.50 13.99 1.32
N PRO A 20 14.62 15.22 0.82
CA PRO A 20 13.70 15.76 -0.19
C PRO A 20 13.57 14.88 -1.45
N GLU A 21 14.65 14.21 -1.86
CA GLU A 21 14.66 13.31 -3.02
C GLU A 21 13.77 12.06 -2.85
N PHE A 22 13.47 11.69 -1.61
CA PHE A 22 12.49 10.63 -1.33
C PHE A 22 11.11 10.93 -1.93
N TYR A 23 10.77 12.23 -2.02
CA TYR A 23 9.48 12.71 -2.53
C TYR A 23 9.53 13.15 -4.00
N ASP A 24 10.65 12.97 -4.67
CA ASP A 24 10.80 13.23 -6.10
C ASP A 24 10.01 12.18 -6.90
N GLU A 25 9.04 12.64 -7.68
CA GLU A 25 8.15 11.76 -8.42
C GLU A 25 8.77 11.13 -9.64
N GLU A 26 9.67 11.85 -10.30
CA GLU A 26 10.36 11.30 -11.47
C GLU A 26 11.25 10.14 -11.03
N LYS A 27 12.01 10.33 -9.95
CA LYS A 27 12.82 9.26 -9.32
C LYS A 27 11.95 8.11 -8.81
N LEU A 28 10.78 8.41 -8.24
CA LEU A 28 9.84 7.39 -7.79
C LEU A 28 9.30 6.58 -8.96
N ASN A 29 8.86 7.24 -10.04
CA ASN A 29 8.31 6.57 -11.22
C ASN A 29 9.37 5.70 -11.90
N HIS A 30 10.59 6.18 -12.01
CA HIS A 30 11.71 5.41 -12.57
C HIS A 30 11.99 4.14 -11.72
N GLU A 31 12.00 4.28 -10.40
CA GLU A 31 12.19 3.12 -9.52
C GLU A 31 10.99 2.16 -9.56
N MET A 32 9.76 2.67 -9.65
CA MET A 32 8.58 1.81 -9.85
C MET A 32 8.67 1.03 -11.15
N GLU A 33 9.05 1.68 -12.25
CA GLU A 33 9.22 1.03 -13.56
C GLU A 33 10.25 -0.10 -13.47
N ARG A 34 11.42 0.16 -12.90
CA ARG A 34 12.46 -0.84 -12.69
C ARG A 34 11.98 -2.04 -11.88
N VAL A 35 11.30 -1.77 -10.76
CA VAL A 35 10.81 -2.83 -9.86
C VAL A 35 9.65 -3.60 -10.49
N PHE A 36 8.75 -2.93 -11.19
CA PHE A 36 7.61 -3.56 -11.86
C PHE A 36 8.07 -4.46 -13.01
N ASP A 37 9.11 -4.07 -13.73
CA ASP A 37 9.72 -4.88 -14.78
C ASP A 37 10.28 -6.20 -14.21
N ILE A 38 11.04 -6.14 -13.12
CA ILE A 38 11.54 -7.33 -12.42
C ILE A 38 10.38 -8.20 -11.91
N CYS A 39 9.35 -7.58 -11.33
CA CYS A 39 8.19 -8.31 -10.80
C CYS A 39 7.38 -8.97 -11.92
N HIS A 40 7.20 -8.29 -13.06
CA HIS A 40 6.52 -8.81 -14.24
C HIS A 40 7.28 -10.01 -14.82
N GLY A 41 8.59 -9.91 -14.98
CA GLY A 41 9.41 -11.02 -15.47
C GLY A 41 9.42 -12.24 -14.53
N CYS A 42 9.32 -12.02 -13.22
CA CYS A 42 9.35 -13.07 -12.20
C CYS A 42 7.98 -13.71 -11.90
N ARG A 43 6.93 -12.92 -11.79
CA ARG A 43 5.52 -13.29 -11.48
C ARG A 43 5.29 -14.21 -10.27
N ARG A 44 6.30 -14.47 -9.45
CA ARG A 44 6.25 -15.42 -8.32
C ARG A 44 5.21 -15.04 -7.27
N CYS A 45 4.91 -13.75 -7.12
CA CYS A 45 4.05 -13.21 -6.07
C CYS A 45 2.57 -13.09 -6.46
N ILE A 46 2.16 -13.62 -7.63
CA ILE A 46 0.79 -13.48 -8.16
C ILE A 46 -0.31 -13.89 -7.16
N SER A 47 -0.02 -14.86 -6.29
CA SER A 47 -0.99 -15.41 -5.34
C SER A 47 -0.97 -14.75 -3.95
N LEU A 48 -0.12 -13.72 -3.73
CA LEU A 48 0.04 -13.14 -2.39
C LEU A 48 -0.99 -12.07 -2.07
N CYS A 49 -1.28 -11.18 -3.01
CA CYS A 49 -2.21 -10.08 -2.83
C CYS A 49 -2.67 -9.53 -4.19
N GLN A 50 -3.61 -8.58 -4.18
CA GLN A 50 -4.18 -8.00 -5.41
C GLN A 50 -3.23 -7.06 -6.15
N SER A 51 -2.17 -6.53 -5.53
CA SER A 51 -1.19 -5.67 -6.21
C SER A 51 -0.52 -6.34 -7.41
N PHE A 52 -0.15 -7.60 -7.27
CA PHE A 52 0.60 -8.31 -8.32
C PHE A 52 -0.28 -8.69 -9.52
N PRO A 53 -1.47 -9.30 -9.35
CA PRO A 53 -2.40 -9.47 -10.48
C PRO A 53 -2.68 -8.16 -11.19
N THR A 54 -2.97 -7.08 -10.46
CA THR A 54 -3.20 -5.75 -11.06
C THR A 54 -2.00 -5.27 -11.89
N LEU A 55 -0.78 -5.45 -11.38
CA LEU A 55 0.42 -5.12 -12.14
C LEU A 55 0.52 -5.94 -13.44
N PHE A 56 0.33 -7.24 -13.32
CA PHE A 56 0.48 -8.15 -14.47
C PHE A 56 -0.59 -7.93 -15.52
N ASP A 57 -1.84 -7.68 -15.11
CA ASP A 57 -2.94 -7.35 -16.03
C ASP A 57 -2.64 -6.03 -16.77
N LEU A 58 -2.16 -4.98 -16.06
CA LEU A 58 -1.79 -3.72 -16.68
C LEU A 58 -0.69 -3.87 -17.72
N VAL A 59 0.29 -4.74 -17.48
CA VAL A 59 1.37 -5.00 -18.43
C VAL A 59 0.89 -5.86 -19.58
N ASP A 60 0.16 -6.94 -19.31
CA ASP A 60 -0.35 -7.86 -20.32
C ASP A 60 -1.39 -7.20 -21.25
N GLU A 61 -2.07 -6.15 -20.79
CA GLU A 61 -3.00 -5.34 -21.58
C GLU A 61 -2.33 -4.12 -22.24
N SER A 62 -1.05 -3.85 -21.96
CA SER A 62 -0.34 -2.71 -22.54
C SER A 62 -0.02 -2.94 -24.02
N PRO A 63 0.14 -1.86 -24.82
CA PRO A 63 0.44 -2.00 -26.25
C PRO A 63 1.76 -2.70 -26.57
N THR A 64 2.74 -2.60 -25.66
CA THR A 64 4.07 -3.22 -25.82
C THR A 64 4.18 -4.58 -25.16
N LEU A 65 3.19 -4.97 -24.33
CA LEU A 65 3.25 -6.13 -23.44
C LEU A 65 4.41 -6.05 -22.42
N GLU A 66 4.87 -4.82 -22.17
CA GLU A 66 5.97 -4.50 -21.27
C GLU A 66 5.58 -3.33 -20.36
N VAL A 67 6.35 -3.09 -19.30
CA VAL A 67 6.05 -2.04 -18.30
C VAL A 67 6.13 -0.63 -18.90
N ASP A 68 6.95 -0.42 -19.92
CA ASP A 68 7.06 0.86 -20.64
C ASP A 68 5.77 1.26 -21.37
N GLY A 69 4.95 0.28 -21.75
CA GLY A 69 3.63 0.50 -22.35
C GLY A 69 2.55 0.90 -21.36
N VAL A 70 2.78 0.76 -20.05
CA VAL A 70 1.83 1.14 -19.01
C VAL A 70 1.95 2.61 -18.67
N LYS A 71 0.81 3.32 -18.64
CA LYS A 71 0.79 4.73 -18.25
C LYS A 71 1.20 4.91 -16.79
N LYS A 72 2.01 5.92 -16.50
CA LYS A 72 2.50 6.20 -15.13
C LYS A 72 1.37 6.46 -14.14
N GLU A 73 0.26 7.04 -14.60
CA GLU A 73 -0.94 7.27 -13.78
C GLU A 73 -1.57 5.96 -13.30
N ASP A 74 -1.45 4.88 -14.09
CA ASP A 74 -2.02 3.57 -13.77
C ASP A 74 -1.19 2.80 -12.72
N TYR A 75 0.06 3.20 -12.49
CA TYR A 75 0.90 2.64 -11.41
C TYR A 75 0.24 2.78 -10.03
N TRP A 76 -0.57 3.84 -9.86
CA TRP A 76 -1.31 4.05 -8.62
C TRP A 76 -2.29 2.91 -8.30
N LYS A 77 -2.86 2.25 -9.30
CA LYS A 77 -3.74 1.08 -9.11
C LYS A 77 -3.00 -0.05 -8.38
N VAL A 78 -1.74 -0.28 -8.74
CA VAL A 78 -0.88 -1.28 -8.08
C VAL A 78 -0.56 -0.86 -6.64
N VAL A 79 -0.20 0.42 -6.45
CA VAL A 79 0.11 1.01 -5.14
C VAL A 79 -1.09 0.95 -4.19
N GLU A 80 -2.31 1.24 -4.69
CA GLU A 80 -3.54 1.24 -3.90
C GLU A 80 -3.86 -0.15 -3.34
N HIS A 81 -3.61 -1.21 -4.10
CA HIS A 81 -3.82 -2.59 -3.69
C HIS A 81 -2.76 -3.15 -2.73
N CYS A 82 -1.67 -2.43 -2.48
CA CYS A 82 -0.65 -2.86 -1.53
C CYS A 82 -1.04 -2.50 -0.09
N TYR A 83 -1.18 -3.51 0.76
CA TYR A 83 -1.49 -3.36 2.19
C TYR A 83 -0.26 -3.23 3.09
N LEU A 84 0.94 -3.16 2.52
CA LEU A 84 2.22 -3.05 3.27
C LEU A 84 2.43 -4.19 4.28
N CYS A 85 1.95 -5.40 3.96
CA CYS A 85 2.00 -6.57 4.85
C CYS A 85 3.35 -7.30 4.86
N ASP A 86 4.29 -6.89 4.02
CA ASP A 86 5.65 -7.45 3.87
C ASP A 86 5.75 -8.94 3.43
N LEU A 87 4.65 -9.62 3.16
CA LEU A 87 4.69 -11.03 2.78
C LEU A 87 5.53 -11.30 1.54
N CYS A 88 5.49 -10.42 0.53
CA CYS A 88 6.30 -10.57 -0.66
C CYS A 88 7.81 -10.40 -0.37
N TYR A 89 8.17 -9.54 0.58
CA TYR A 89 9.54 -9.32 0.99
C TYR A 89 10.08 -10.50 1.81
N MET A 90 9.33 -10.91 2.86
CA MET A 90 9.79 -11.87 3.86
C MET A 90 9.77 -13.33 3.39
N THR A 91 8.87 -13.69 2.48
CA THR A 91 8.60 -15.12 2.22
C THR A 91 8.82 -15.57 0.80
N LYS A 92 8.82 -14.67 -0.18
CA LYS A 92 8.83 -15.11 -1.59
C LYS A 92 9.85 -14.44 -2.50
N CYS A 93 10.21 -13.19 -2.26
CA CYS A 93 11.07 -12.47 -3.20
C CYS A 93 12.53 -12.91 -3.10
N PRO A 94 13.11 -13.49 -4.16
CA PRO A 94 14.52 -13.89 -4.17
C PRO A 94 15.48 -12.72 -4.43
N TYR A 95 14.95 -11.53 -4.73
CA TYR A 95 15.70 -10.36 -5.17
C TYR A 95 15.80 -9.26 -4.11
N VAL A 96 15.36 -9.55 -2.88
CA VAL A 96 15.52 -8.63 -1.75
C VAL A 96 16.99 -8.51 -1.35
N PRO A 97 17.39 -7.39 -0.72
CA PRO A 97 18.74 -7.27 -0.17
C PRO A 97 19.12 -8.50 0.70
N PRO A 98 20.33 -9.02 0.57
CA PRO A 98 21.52 -8.44 -0.08
C PRO A 98 21.68 -8.78 -1.57
N HIS A 99 20.63 -9.19 -2.28
CA HIS A 99 20.70 -9.39 -3.71
C HIS A 99 21.06 -8.08 -4.45
N GLU A 100 21.84 -8.15 -5.54
CA GLU A 100 22.31 -6.98 -6.30
C GLU A 100 21.18 -6.09 -6.83
N TRP A 101 20.01 -6.67 -7.13
CA TRP A 101 18.84 -5.91 -7.58
C TRP A 101 18.14 -5.13 -6.46
N ASN A 102 18.49 -5.38 -5.22
CA ASN A 102 18.08 -4.60 -4.04
C ASN A 102 16.57 -4.25 -4.03
N LEU A 103 15.71 -5.25 -4.29
CA LEU A 103 14.29 -5.05 -4.48
C LEU A 103 13.55 -5.01 -3.15
N ASP A 104 12.90 -3.89 -2.82
CA ASP A 104 12.00 -3.75 -1.67
C ASP A 104 10.65 -3.19 -2.11
N PHE A 105 9.78 -4.07 -2.62
CA PHE A 105 8.46 -3.70 -3.11
C PHE A 105 7.61 -3.00 -2.04
N PRO A 106 7.47 -3.50 -0.78
CA PRO A 106 6.66 -2.82 0.23
C PRO A 106 7.15 -1.41 0.56
N HIS A 107 8.47 -1.21 0.70
CA HIS A 107 9.04 0.12 0.95
C HIS A 107 8.83 1.08 -0.23
N LEU A 108 8.91 0.58 -1.46
CA LEU A 108 8.59 1.36 -2.65
C LEU A 108 7.12 1.79 -2.67
N MET A 109 6.19 0.88 -2.34
CA MET A 109 4.77 1.21 -2.22
C MET A 109 4.50 2.20 -1.09
N LEU A 110 5.20 2.07 0.04
CA LEU A 110 5.12 3.03 1.14
C LEU A 110 5.61 4.41 0.70
N ARG A 111 6.73 4.48 -0.02
CA ARG A 111 7.25 5.72 -0.61
C ARG A 111 6.21 6.36 -1.54
N ALA A 112 5.60 5.60 -2.44
CA ALA A 112 4.57 6.10 -3.34
C ALA A 112 3.35 6.66 -2.58
N LYS A 113 2.88 5.96 -1.54
CA LYS A 113 1.79 6.44 -0.66
C LYS A 113 2.19 7.72 0.08
N ALA A 114 3.43 7.84 0.57
CA ALA A 114 3.93 9.03 1.25
C ALA A 114 4.01 10.24 0.31
N VAL A 115 4.48 10.06 -0.93
CA VAL A 115 4.48 11.09 -1.97
C VAL A 115 3.07 11.57 -2.26
N HIS A 116 2.14 10.64 -2.46
CA HIS A 116 0.73 10.95 -2.73
C HIS A 116 0.07 11.69 -1.56
N PHE A 117 0.37 11.29 -0.32
CA PHE A 117 -0.10 11.99 0.88
C PHE A 117 0.44 13.43 0.96
N ARG A 118 1.74 13.62 0.71
CA ARG A 118 2.40 14.94 0.74
C ARG A 118 1.83 15.89 -0.31
N LYS A 119 1.46 15.38 -1.49
CA LYS A 119 0.77 16.15 -2.55
C LYS A 119 -0.64 16.62 -2.18
N GLY A 120 -1.22 16.07 -1.13
CA GLY A 120 -2.58 16.39 -0.72
C GLY A 120 -3.69 15.74 -1.55
N THR A 121 -3.36 14.81 -2.44
CA THR A 121 -4.31 14.09 -3.30
C THR A 121 -5.05 12.97 -2.57
N THR A 122 -4.65 12.64 -1.35
CA THR A 122 -5.30 11.64 -0.49
C THR A 122 -6.73 12.05 -0.16
N LYS A 123 -7.69 11.14 -0.32
CA LYS A 123 -9.11 11.38 -0.02
C LYS A 123 -9.30 11.74 1.45
N LEU A 124 -10.25 12.64 1.74
CA LEU A 124 -10.53 13.09 3.10
C LEU A 124 -10.85 11.92 4.06
N ARG A 125 -11.62 10.94 3.58
CA ARG A 125 -11.94 9.72 4.35
C ARG A 125 -10.68 8.99 4.82
N ASP A 126 -9.68 8.87 3.93
CA ASP A 126 -8.44 8.15 4.24
C ASP A 126 -7.60 8.92 5.25
N LYS A 127 -7.56 10.26 5.14
CA LYS A 127 -6.91 11.14 6.14
C LYS A 127 -7.55 11.00 7.53
N VAL A 128 -8.88 10.93 7.60
CA VAL A 128 -9.60 10.76 8.87
C VAL A 128 -9.34 9.37 9.45
N LEU A 129 -9.48 8.31 8.64
CA LEU A 129 -9.31 6.92 9.10
C LEU A 129 -7.88 6.59 9.52
N THR A 130 -6.88 7.24 8.92
CA THR A 130 -5.46 7.07 9.28
C THR A 130 -5.00 8.00 10.41
N SER A 131 -5.83 8.95 10.85
CA SER A 131 -5.51 9.86 11.97
C SER A 131 -5.70 9.17 13.33
N THR A 132 -4.96 8.11 13.56
CA THR A 132 -5.09 7.24 14.75
C THR A 132 -4.96 8.01 16.07
N ASP A 133 -4.06 8.98 16.16
CA ASP A 133 -3.86 9.80 17.36
C ASP A 133 -5.07 10.70 17.65
N ALA A 134 -5.65 11.33 16.63
CA ALA A 134 -6.83 12.18 16.79
C ALA A 134 -8.06 11.33 17.17
N VAL A 135 -8.26 10.23 16.45
CA VAL A 135 -9.35 9.28 16.73
C VAL A 135 -9.18 8.66 18.13
N GLY A 136 -7.96 8.26 18.51
CA GLY A 136 -7.67 7.68 19.81
C GLY A 136 -7.92 8.66 20.96
N ARG A 137 -7.52 9.93 20.82
CA ARG A 137 -7.82 10.96 21.84
C ARG A 137 -9.31 11.17 22.04
N LEU A 138 -10.10 11.20 20.95
CA LEU A 138 -11.56 11.34 21.03
C LEU A 138 -12.20 10.07 21.61
N ALA A 139 -11.79 8.90 21.14
CA ALA A 139 -12.31 7.61 21.58
C ALA A 139 -11.93 7.27 23.04
N GLY A 140 -10.86 7.89 23.57
CA GLY A 140 -10.48 7.77 24.99
C GLY A 140 -11.41 8.49 25.97
N ILE A 141 -12.35 9.31 25.48
CA ILE A 141 -13.36 9.97 26.32
C ILE A 141 -14.50 8.97 26.54
N PRO A 142 -14.82 8.57 27.81
CA PRO A 142 -15.78 7.50 28.08
C PRO A 142 -17.15 7.70 27.43
N VAL A 143 -17.70 8.90 27.48
CA VAL A 143 -19.01 9.23 26.89
C VAL A 143 -18.98 9.07 25.34
N ILE A 144 -17.90 9.45 24.70
CA ILE A 144 -17.74 9.33 23.23
C ILE A 144 -17.61 7.86 22.86
N ALA A 145 -16.78 7.09 23.57
CA ALA A 145 -16.60 5.66 23.32
C ALA A 145 -17.95 4.91 23.40
N GLN A 146 -18.71 5.13 24.46
CA GLN A 146 -20.04 4.52 24.65
C GLN A 146 -21.02 4.91 23.54
N THR A 147 -21.04 6.20 23.16
CA THR A 147 -21.92 6.72 22.11
C THR A 147 -21.57 6.10 20.75
N VAL A 148 -20.29 6.07 20.39
CA VAL A 148 -19.82 5.47 19.12
C VAL A 148 -20.15 3.99 19.07
N ASN A 149 -19.92 3.25 20.16
CA ASN A 149 -20.25 1.83 20.24
C ASN A 149 -21.77 1.59 20.10
N ALA A 150 -22.61 2.43 20.71
CA ALA A 150 -24.07 2.34 20.58
C ALA A 150 -24.50 2.64 19.13
N VAL A 151 -23.99 3.71 18.52
CA VAL A 151 -24.31 4.13 17.15
C VAL A 151 -23.86 3.06 16.13
N ASN A 152 -22.71 2.44 16.35
CA ASN A 152 -22.21 1.37 15.48
C ASN A 152 -23.09 0.10 15.46
N LYS A 153 -24.02 -0.05 16.39
CA LYS A 153 -25.00 -1.15 16.42
C LYS A 153 -26.27 -0.84 15.64
N ILE A 154 -26.45 0.42 15.21
CA ILE A 154 -27.66 0.90 14.53
C ILE A 154 -27.52 0.74 13.00
N GLY A 155 -28.40 -0.03 12.37
CA GLY A 155 -28.37 -0.32 10.95
C GLY A 155 -28.32 0.93 10.03
N PRO A 156 -29.19 1.93 10.19
CA PRO A 156 -29.13 3.17 9.44
C PRO A 156 -27.79 3.92 9.58
N ALA A 157 -27.21 3.97 10.78
CA ALA A 157 -25.91 4.60 11.02
C ALA A 157 -24.78 3.85 10.29
N ARG A 158 -24.84 2.53 10.23
CA ARG A 158 -23.91 1.69 9.46
C ARG A 158 -23.99 1.96 7.97
N LYS A 159 -25.19 2.15 7.42
CA LYS A 159 -25.39 2.52 6.00
C LYS A 159 -24.83 3.92 5.71
N ALA A 160 -25.03 4.88 6.62
CA ALA A 160 -24.45 6.22 6.50
C ALA A 160 -22.90 6.15 6.53
N LEU A 161 -22.32 5.36 7.43
CA LEU A 161 -20.89 5.14 7.51
C LEU A 161 -20.33 4.50 6.21
N GLN A 162 -21.07 3.59 5.62
CA GLN A 162 -20.72 3.01 4.32
C GLN A 162 -20.70 4.06 3.20
N ALA A 163 -21.70 4.94 3.17
CA ALA A 163 -21.79 5.98 2.14
C ALA A 163 -20.68 7.03 2.26
N VAL A 164 -20.31 7.42 3.49
CA VAL A 164 -19.36 8.49 3.76
C VAL A 164 -17.91 7.98 3.80
N ALA A 165 -17.67 6.88 4.53
CA ALA A 165 -16.33 6.37 4.78
C ALA A 165 -15.99 5.12 3.93
N GLY A 166 -16.94 4.57 3.16
CA GLY A 166 -16.73 3.37 2.36
C GLY A 166 -16.57 2.08 3.21
N ILE A 167 -16.91 2.12 4.50
CA ILE A 167 -16.85 0.95 5.38
C ILE A 167 -18.15 0.16 5.22
N HIS A 168 -18.07 -1.05 4.71
CA HIS A 168 -19.26 -1.88 4.48
C HIS A 168 -20.12 -2.01 5.74
N ALA A 169 -21.46 -1.89 5.60
CA ALA A 169 -22.37 -1.89 6.73
C ALA A 169 -22.33 -3.16 7.59
N GLY A 170 -21.98 -4.30 6.99
CA GLY A 170 -21.78 -5.59 7.67
C GLY A 170 -20.35 -5.83 8.16
N ALA A 171 -19.39 -4.90 7.95
CA ALA A 171 -18.03 -5.10 8.42
C ALA A 171 -17.97 -5.11 9.95
N TRP A 172 -17.19 -6.03 10.52
CA TRP A 172 -16.94 -6.00 11.96
C TRP A 172 -16.10 -4.75 12.30
N LEU A 173 -16.52 -4.01 13.33
CA LEU A 173 -15.76 -2.91 13.90
C LEU A 173 -15.48 -3.23 15.39
N PRO A 174 -14.25 -3.03 15.87
CA PRO A 174 -13.93 -3.21 17.27
C PRO A 174 -14.68 -2.19 18.13
N GLU A 175 -15.05 -2.59 19.32
CA GLU A 175 -15.60 -1.67 20.32
C GLU A 175 -14.46 -0.88 20.99
N PHE A 176 -14.68 0.41 21.18
CA PHE A 176 -13.76 1.22 21.97
C PHE A 176 -13.95 0.91 23.46
N SER A 177 -12.84 0.63 24.15
CA SER A 177 -12.79 0.50 25.59
C SER A 177 -12.34 1.82 26.21
N SER A 178 -13.04 2.29 27.22
CA SER A 178 -12.65 3.45 28.04
C SER A 178 -11.95 2.97 29.30
#